data_5133d25c8b4fd3f3060e62a93d56be45
#
_entry.id   5133d25c8b4fd3f3060e62a93d56be45
#
_cell.length_a   1.000
_cell.length_b   1.000
_cell.length_c   1.000
_cell.angle_alpha   90.00
_cell.angle_beta   90.00
_cell.angle_gamma   90.00
#
_symmetry.space_group_name_H-M   'P 1'
#
loop_
_entity.id
_entity.type
_entity.pdbx_description
1 polymer ?
#
loop_
_entity_poly.entity_id
_entity_poly.type
_entity_poly.pdbx_seq_one_letter_code
_entity_poly.pdbx_strand_id
1 'polypeptide(L)'
;QKYQKLFAQLSNRQKEIISDKESRCIVVAAGPGSGKTRVLVHKLASLLLLEDVKHEQLLMLTFSRAAATEFKQRLIELIGDAAHYVEIKTFHSYSFDLLGRIGNLEDVKDVVARAAEMINQGEVEPNKIGKTVLVIDEAQDMSAEEYALVKALMSNNEEMRVIAVGDDDQNIFEFRGSDSQFLYQLTKEPNSRFIEMTENYRSSRHVVHFANSFANIISRRMKSTPIVPVRKEEGRVELNHHASKYMYQPLVENLIAHKEGHTSCVLTQTNEEAVIIVALLRKHGIKSKLVQSMEGFRFSNLAEVKYLLKYIAKRVTTPLIPDNIWEEAKRATFNTYDGSQCLPYVKRCTELFEQTYRAKYHTDLWEFVFESSVEDFCDVSGAEVVVSTIHKAKGREFDDVYMLIFDNPYKNEKLFRQYYVGLTRAKNRLFIHTNGDLFSNYPIDSINNDNKQYPMPEEIVLQLSHKDVFLDFFKNIKQEVLALRSGDPLIYEDSYFLVPSTHRAVAKLSTNMQDELQNWTKKGYNVHSASVRFVVAWKPKDAPKDEPESAVLLIDMTLVQLN
;
A
#
# COMPACT_ATOMS: atom_id res chain seq x y z
N GLN A 1 -28.20 3.59 24.51
CA GLN A 1 -26.77 3.19 24.51
C GLN A 1 -26.22 3.01 23.09
N LYS A 2 -26.89 2.24 22.18
CA LYS A 2 -26.42 2.02 20.78
C LYS A 2 -26.27 3.32 20.01
N TYR A 3 -27.26 4.22 20.10
CA TYR A 3 -27.21 5.53 19.44
C TYR A 3 -26.05 6.39 19.94
N GLN A 4 -25.85 6.46 21.25
CA GLN A 4 -24.74 7.23 21.83
C GLN A 4 -23.37 6.69 21.37
N LYS A 5 -23.19 5.37 21.32
CA LYS A 5 -21.95 4.74 20.84
C LYS A 5 -21.65 5.07 19.37
N LEU A 6 -22.70 5.16 18.54
CA LEU A 6 -22.55 5.44 17.12
C LEU A 6 -22.33 6.92 16.79
N PHE A 7 -22.85 7.86 17.59
CA PHE A 7 -22.89 9.28 17.23
C PHE A 7 -22.14 10.23 18.16
N ALA A 8 -21.74 9.79 19.35
CA ALA A 8 -21.24 10.67 20.42
C ALA A 8 -20.00 11.51 20.06
N GLN A 9 -19.16 11.03 19.18
CA GLN A 9 -17.88 11.67 18.84
C GLN A 9 -17.75 12.04 17.37
N LEU A 10 -18.89 12.16 16.67
CA LEU A 10 -18.91 12.47 15.24
C LEU A 10 -19.19 13.94 15.01
N SER A 11 -18.59 14.51 13.97
CA SER A 11 -18.92 15.87 13.54
C SER A 11 -20.32 15.93 12.91
N ASN A 12 -20.84 17.16 12.74
CA ASN A 12 -22.14 17.34 12.11
C ASN A 12 -22.19 16.78 10.69
N ARG A 13 -21.12 16.98 9.89
CA ARG A 13 -21.03 16.41 8.54
C ARG A 13 -20.99 14.89 8.55
N GLN A 14 -20.25 14.30 9.47
CA GLN A 14 -20.20 12.85 9.64
C GLN A 14 -21.57 12.28 10.02
N LYS A 15 -22.28 12.95 10.96
CA LYS A 15 -23.66 12.57 11.36
C LYS A 15 -24.64 12.67 10.20
N GLU A 16 -24.51 13.69 9.37
CA GLU A 16 -25.34 13.91 8.19
C GLU A 16 -25.22 12.74 7.19
N ILE A 17 -24.00 12.26 6.92
CA ILE A 17 -23.75 11.09 6.05
C ILE A 17 -24.35 9.83 6.66
N ILE A 18 -24.11 9.60 7.96
CA ILE A 18 -24.55 8.38 8.63
C ILE A 18 -26.07 8.31 8.73
N SER A 19 -26.74 9.43 9.00
CA SER A 19 -28.19 9.48 9.17
C SER A 19 -28.99 9.57 7.86
N ASP A 20 -28.35 9.85 6.74
CA ASP A 20 -29.03 9.87 5.43
C ASP A 20 -29.53 8.47 5.05
N LYS A 21 -30.85 8.33 4.92
CA LYS A 21 -31.55 7.09 4.56
C LYS A 21 -32.28 7.20 3.20
N GLU A 22 -32.39 8.42 2.68
CA GLU A 22 -33.26 8.74 1.54
C GLU A 22 -32.49 8.80 0.21
N SER A 23 -31.22 9.18 0.25
CA SER A 23 -30.42 9.34 -0.95
C SER A 23 -30.08 7.99 -1.58
N ARG A 24 -30.29 7.84 -2.89
CA ARG A 24 -29.89 6.66 -3.65
C ARG A 24 -28.37 6.57 -3.76
N CYS A 25 -27.70 7.70 -4.04
CA CYS A 25 -26.25 7.81 -4.07
C CYS A 25 -25.80 8.90 -3.09
N ILE A 26 -24.95 8.54 -2.14
CA ILE A 26 -24.25 9.50 -1.29
C ILE A 26 -22.79 9.50 -1.78
N VAL A 27 -22.36 10.60 -2.37
CA VAL A 27 -20.99 10.79 -2.85
C VAL A 27 -20.29 11.76 -1.91
N VAL A 28 -19.23 11.30 -1.28
CA VAL A 28 -18.48 12.07 -0.29
C VAL A 28 -17.09 12.38 -0.83
N ALA A 29 -16.83 13.67 -1.09
CA ALA A 29 -15.48 14.14 -1.32
C ALA A 29 -14.84 14.49 0.02
N ALA A 30 -13.91 13.66 0.44
CA ALA A 30 -13.32 13.72 1.77
C ALA A 30 -11.86 14.15 1.68
N GLY A 31 -11.52 15.26 2.37
CA GLY A 31 -10.15 15.72 2.48
C GLY A 31 -9.26 14.76 3.29
N PRO A 32 -7.93 14.94 3.22
CA PRO A 32 -7.00 14.17 4.02
C PRO A 32 -7.28 14.39 5.51
N GLY A 33 -7.18 13.32 6.32
CA GLY A 33 -7.40 13.40 7.75
C GLY A 33 -8.83 13.75 8.20
N SER A 34 -9.82 13.65 7.30
CA SER A 34 -11.23 13.97 7.60
C SER A 34 -12.00 12.87 8.33
N GLY A 35 -11.38 11.72 8.54
CA GLY A 35 -12.02 10.58 9.20
C GLY A 35 -12.88 9.73 8.27
N LYS A 36 -12.52 9.59 6.99
CA LYS A 36 -13.20 8.75 5.98
C LYS A 36 -13.53 7.36 6.50
N THR A 37 -12.51 6.63 6.95
CA THR A 37 -12.67 5.26 7.48
C THR A 37 -13.64 5.22 8.64
N ARG A 38 -13.54 6.18 9.55
CA ARG A 38 -14.43 6.30 10.71
C ARG A 38 -15.89 6.47 10.28
N VAL A 39 -16.15 7.38 9.36
CA VAL A 39 -17.52 7.61 8.86
C VAL A 39 -18.09 6.35 8.23
N LEU A 40 -17.32 5.66 7.41
CA LEU A 40 -17.77 4.44 6.75
C LEU A 40 -18.03 3.31 7.74
N VAL A 41 -17.16 3.10 8.72
CA VAL A 41 -17.37 2.09 9.79
C VAL A 41 -18.64 2.39 10.56
N HIS A 42 -18.86 3.66 10.94
CA HIS A 42 -20.07 4.05 11.64
C HIS A 42 -21.33 3.97 10.75
N LYS A 43 -21.22 4.25 9.44
CA LYS A 43 -22.34 4.06 8.51
C LYS A 43 -22.70 2.58 8.37
N LEU A 44 -21.74 1.69 8.22
CA LEU A 44 -21.99 0.24 8.21
C LEU A 44 -22.68 -0.23 9.49
N ALA A 45 -22.20 0.22 10.63
CA ALA A 45 -22.81 -0.09 11.94
C ALA A 45 -24.23 0.46 12.04
N SER A 46 -24.50 1.68 11.55
CA SER A 46 -25.83 2.28 11.53
C SER A 46 -26.81 1.50 10.64
N LEU A 47 -26.37 1.08 9.46
CA LEU A 47 -27.18 0.25 8.54
C LEU A 47 -27.66 -1.04 9.23
N LEU A 48 -26.76 -1.71 9.93
CA LEU A 48 -27.05 -2.99 10.60
C LEU A 48 -27.89 -2.82 11.89
N LEU A 49 -27.62 -1.78 12.69
CA LEU A 49 -28.18 -1.64 14.03
C LEU A 49 -29.41 -0.74 14.11
N LEU A 50 -29.57 0.20 13.18
CA LEU A 50 -30.62 1.23 13.21
C LEU A 50 -31.51 1.26 11.97
N GLU A 51 -31.05 0.69 10.84
CA GLU A 51 -31.80 0.68 9.59
C GLU A 51 -32.29 -0.73 9.22
N ASP A 52 -32.06 -1.72 10.09
CA ASP A 52 -32.43 -3.14 9.92
C ASP A 52 -31.98 -3.77 8.60
N VAL A 53 -30.89 -3.26 8.00
CA VAL A 53 -30.26 -3.86 6.83
C VAL A 53 -29.60 -5.17 7.24
N LYS A 54 -29.97 -6.26 6.59
CA LYS A 54 -29.36 -7.56 6.87
C LYS A 54 -27.94 -7.61 6.33
N HIS A 55 -27.05 -8.35 6.99
CA HIS A 55 -25.64 -8.45 6.58
C HIS A 55 -25.49 -8.98 5.14
N GLU A 56 -26.36 -9.88 4.67
CA GLU A 56 -26.36 -10.40 3.30
C GLU A 56 -26.69 -9.35 2.24
N GLN A 57 -27.42 -8.29 2.63
CA GLN A 57 -27.83 -7.20 1.75
C GLN A 57 -26.78 -6.08 1.65
N LEU A 58 -25.77 -6.13 2.50
CA LEU A 58 -24.71 -5.12 2.59
C LEU A 58 -23.42 -5.62 1.95
N LEU A 59 -22.87 -4.84 1.05
CA LEU A 59 -21.58 -5.09 0.42
C LEU A 59 -20.69 -3.85 0.56
N MET A 60 -19.47 -4.05 1.03
CA MET A 60 -18.43 -3.03 0.97
C MET A 60 -17.30 -3.46 0.04
N LEU A 61 -16.97 -2.60 -0.92
CA LEU A 61 -15.88 -2.81 -1.86
C LEU A 61 -14.72 -1.83 -1.59
N THR A 62 -13.52 -2.36 -1.63
CA THR A 62 -12.26 -1.64 -1.45
C THR A 62 -11.27 -1.98 -2.57
N PHE A 63 -10.15 -1.25 -2.63
CA PHE A 63 -9.11 -1.47 -3.65
C PHE A 63 -7.92 -2.28 -3.14
N SER A 64 -7.86 -2.56 -1.85
CA SER A 64 -6.78 -3.35 -1.27
C SER A 64 -7.26 -4.27 -0.16
N ARG A 65 -6.57 -5.39 0.01
CA ARG A 65 -6.83 -6.33 1.10
C ARG A 65 -6.55 -5.69 2.47
N ALA A 66 -5.52 -4.87 2.57
CA ALA A 66 -5.19 -4.15 3.80
C ALA A 66 -6.34 -3.25 4.25
N ALA A 67 -6.95 -2.49 3.33
CA ALA A 67 -8.13 -1.67 3.64
C ALA A 67 -9.32 -2.52 4.11
N ALA A 68 -9.64 -3.62 3.39
CA ALA A 68 -10.70 -4.53 3.79
C ALA A 68 -10.49 -5.09 5.21
N THR A 69 -9.26 -5.46 5.54
CA THR A 69 -8.89 -5.99 6.85
C THR A 69 -9.03 -4.92 7.95
N GLU A 70 -8.55 -3.70 7.70
CA GLU A 70 -8.65 -2.59 8.64
C GLU A 70 -10.11 -2.23 8.93
N PHE A 71 -10.95 -2.13 7.89
CA PHE A 71 -12.39 -1.90 8.05
C PHE A 71 -13.06 -2.99 8.87
N LYS A 72 -12.75 -4.23 8.58
CA LYS A 72 -13.30 -5.38 9.30
C LYS A 72 -12.96 -5.32 10.79
N GLN A 73 -11.70 -5.06 11.12
CA GLN A 73 -11.24 -4.94 12.51
C GLN A 73 -11.94 -3.79 13.24
N ARG A 74 -11.99 -2.60 12.64
CA ARG A 74 -12.67 -1.45 13.23
C ARG A 74 -14.18 -1.68 13.41
N LEU A 75 -14.81 -2.39 12.49
CA LEU A 75 -16.22 -2.73 12.62
C LEU A 75 -16.44 -3.75 13.76
N ILE A 76 -15.56 -4.75 13.91
CA ILE A 76 -15.57 -5.70 15.03
C ILE A 76 -15.44 -4.97 16.37
N GLU A 77 -14.52 -4.00 16.47
CA GLU A 77 -14.36 -3.18 17.67
C GLU A 77 -15.62 -2.40 18.02
N LEU A 78 -16.36 -1.93 17.01
CA LEU A 78 -17.56 -1.10 17.22
C LEU A 78 -18.81 -1.91 17.55
N ILE A 79 -19.07 -3.03 16.84
CA ILE A 79 -20.33 -3.81 16.95
C ILE A 79 -20.13 -5.26 17.35
N GLY A 80 -18.90 -5.71 17.55
CA GLY A 80 -18.59 -7.08 17.97
C GLY A 80 -18.82 -8.13 16.88
N ASP A 81 -19.28 -9.29 17.30
CA ASP A 81 -19.38 -10.49 16.47
C ASP A 81 -20.23 -10.35 15.19
N ALA A 82 -21.23 -9.50 15.21
CA ALA A 82 -22.08 -9.23 14.03
C ALA A 82 -21.27 -8.73 12.83
N ALA A 83 -20.14 -8.08 13.08
CA ALA A 83 -19.25 -7.59 12.04
C ALA A 83 -18.64 -8.72 11.19
N HIS A 84 -18.46 -9.91 11.72
CA HIS A 84 -17.85 -11.04 10.99
C HIS A 84 -18.69 -11.46 9.77
N TYR A 85 -19.99 -11.24 9.80
CA TYR A 85 -20.90 -11.62 8.73
C TYR A 85 -21.04 -10.57 7.63
N VAL A 86 -20.50 -9.36 7.84
CA VAL A 86 -20.53 -8.29 6.82
C VAL A 86 -19.54 -8.61 5.71
N GLU A 87 -20.01 -8.57 4.47
CA GLU A 87 -19.18 -8.79 3.29
C GLU A 87 -18.36 -7.53 2.97
N ILE A 88 -17.08 -7.59 3.28
CA ILE A 88 -16.09 -6.56 2.96
C ILE A 88 -15.03 -7.21 2.10
N LYS A 89 -14.96 -6.83 0.82
CA LYS A 89 -14.10 -7.46 -0.19
C LYS A 89 -13.41 -6.44 -1.06
N THR A 90 -12.37 -6.87 -1.75
CA THR A 90 -11.85 -6.12 -2.89
C THR A 90 -12.76 -6.31 -4.11
N PHE A 91 -12.67 -5.40 -5.07
CA PHE A 91 -13.39 -5.55 -6.35
C PHE A 91 -13.04 -6.87 -7.05
N HIS A 92 -11.78 -7.27 -7.04
CA HIS A 92 -11.32 -8.52 -7.65
C HIS A 92 -11.87 -9.75 -6.93
N SER A 93 -11.79 -9.78 -5.60
CA SER A 93 -12.29 -10.90 -4.80
C SER A 93 -13.80 -11.10 -4.95
N TYR A 94 -14.56 -10.00 -4.91
CA TYR A 94 -16.01 -10.07 -5.13
C TYR A 94 -16.36 -10.55 -6.54
N SER A 95 -15.69 -10.03 -7.56
CA SER A 95 -15.89 -10.44 -8.95
C SER A 95 -15.57 -11.92 -9.16
N PHE A 96 -14.48 -12.40 -8.55
CA PHE A 96 -14.10 -13.81 -8.63
C PHE A 96 -15.15 -14.74 -7.99
N ASP A 97 -15.74 -14.32 -6.87
CA ASP A 97 -16.86 -15.05 -6.25
C ASP A 97 -18.07 -15.12 -7.18
N LEU A 98 -18.40 -14.04 -7.88
CA LEU A 98 -19.50 -14.02 -8.85
C LEU A 98 -19.26 -14.97 -10.03
N LEU A 99 -18.01 -15.15 -10.44
CA LEU A 99 -17.60 -16.11 -11.47
C LEU A 99 -17.58 -17.57 -10.98
N GLY A 100 -18.03 -17.84 -9.74
CA GLY A 100 -18.08 -19.18 -9.16
C GLY A 100 -16.72 -19.74 -8.72
N ARG A 101 -15.71 -18.90 -8.59
CA ARG A 101 -14.32 -19.27 -8.19
C ARG A 101 -13.71 -20.35 -9.09
N ILE A 102 -14.08 -20.36 -10.38
CA ILE A 102 -13.57 -21.34 -11.35
C ILE A 102 -12.16 -20.93 -11.80
N GLY A 103 -11.19 -21.79 -11.54
CA GLY A 103 -9.77 -21.54 -11.83
C GLY A 103 -9.04 -20.82 -10.68
N ASN A 104 -7.82 -20.39 -10.94
CA ASN A 104 -7.06 -19.56 -10.01
C ASN A 104 -7.29 -18.07 -10.34
N LEU A 105 -7.35 -17.23 -9.33
CA LEU A 105 -7.46 -15.76 -9.49
C LEU A 105 -6.32 -15.19 -10.37
N GLU A 106 -5.16 -15.85 -10.35
CA GLU A 106 -4.00 -15.51 -11.19
C GLU A 106 -4.26 -15.70 -12.70
N ASP A 107 -5.09 -16.68 -13.05
CA ASP A 107 -5.36 -17.08 -14.43
C ASP A 107 -6.52 -16.29 -15.07
N VAL A 108 -7.29 -15.55 -14.27
CA VAL A 108 -8.46 -14.83 -14.76
C VAL A 108 -8.07 -13.39 -15.09
N LYS A 109 -7.74 -13.15 -16.35
CA LYS A 109 -7.63 -11.79 -16.86
C LYS A 109 -9.04 -11.15 -16.87
N ASP A 110 -9.10 -9.86 -16.57
CA ASP A 110 -10.32 -9.05 -16.67
C ASP A 110 -11.52 -9.59 -15.84
N VAL A 111 -11.22 -10.16 -14.67
CA VAL A 111 -12.24 -10.76 -13.78
C VAL A 111 -13.37 -9.77 -13.45
N VAL A 112 -13.06 -8.50 -13.25
CA VAL A 112 -14.04 -7.46 -12.90
C VAL A 112 -14.93 -7.15 -14.10
N ALA A 113 -14.36 -6.98 -15.29
CA ALA A 113 -15.12 -6.73 -16.52
C ALA A 113 -16.05 -7.89 -16.84
N ARG A 114 -15.58 -9.13 -16.71
CA ARG A 114 -16.38 -10.35 -16.93
C ARG A 114 -17.53 -10.45 -15.93
N ALA A 115 -17.30 -10.14 -14.66
CA ALA A 115 -18.34 -10.15 -13.65
C ALA A 115 -19.44 -9.12 -13.98
N ALA A 116 -19.07 -7.91 -14.39
CA ALA A 116 -20.03 -6.90 -14.82
C ALA A 116 -20.86 -7.37 -16.03
N GLU A 117 -20.21 -7.99 -17.02
CA GLU A 117 -20.87 -8.53 -18.20
C GLU A 117 -21.87 -9.63 -17.85
N MET A 118 -21.47 -10.60 -17.01
CA MET A 118 -22.34 -11.69 -16.55
C MET A 118 -23.58 -11.19 -15.79
N ILE A 119 -23.42 -10.15 -14.96
CA ILE A 119 -24.57 -9.50 -14.28
C ILE A 119 -25.53 -8.91 -15.32
N ASN A 120 -25.01 -8.17 -16.29
CA ASN A 120 -25.81 -7.55 -17.33
C ASN A 120 -26.55 -8.58 -18.23
N GLN A 121 -25.96 -9.76 -18.41
CA GLN A 121 -26.54 -10.86 -19.17
C GLN A 121 -27.52 -11.74 -18.34
N GLY A 122 -27.62 -11.48 -17.03
CA GLY A 122 -28.46 -12.27 -16.13
C GLY A 122 -27.92 -13.67 -15.83
N GLU A 123 -26.62 -13.88 -15.98
CA GLU A 123 -25.95 -15.17 -15.77
C GLU A 123 -25.49 -15.39 -14.32
N VAL A 124 -25.66 -14.41 -13.45
CA VAL A 124 -25.29 -14.50 -12.03
C VAL A 124 -26.53 -14.83 -11.21
N GLU A 125 -26.39 -15.75 -10.27
CA GLU A 125 -27.48 -16.12 -9.34
C GLU A 125 -27.98 -14.89 -8.57
N PRO A 126 -29.31 -14.62 -8.53
CA PRO A 126 -29.88 -13.42 -7.92
C PRO A 126 -29.47 -13.21 -6.45
N ASN A 127 -29.31 -14.30 -5.69
CA ASN A 127 -28.91 -14.24 -4.28
C ASN A 127 -27.49 -13.70 -4.07
N LYS A 128 -26.61 -13.81 -5.05
CA LYS A 128 -25.23 -13.28 -4.99
C LYS A 128 -25.16 -11.79 -5.23
N ILE A 129 -26.11 -11.23 -5.97
CA ILE A 129 -26.16 -9.82 -6.36
C ILE A 129 -27.34 -9.04 -5.77
N GLY A 130 -28.14 -9.68 -4.91
CA GLY A 130 -29.30 -9.09 -4.23
C GLY A 130 -28.92 -8.11 -3.13
N LYS A 131 -27.91 -7.26 -3.38
CA LYS A 131 -27.45 -6.24 -2.43
C LYS A 131 -28.35 -5.01 -2.50
N THR A 132 -28.74 -4.49 -1.32
CA THR A 132 -29.53 -3.26 -1.21
C THR A 132 -28.69 -2.05 -0.84
N VAL A 133 -27.50 -2.26 -0.29
CA VAL A 133 -26.53 -1.20 0.02
C VAL A 133 -25.14 -1.60 -0.43
N LEU A 134 -24.52 -0.74 -1.23
CA LEU A 134 -23.14 -0.84 -1.66
C LEU A 134 -22.33 0.33 -1.09
N VAL A 135 -21.25 0.01 -0.39
CA VAL A 135 -20.30 1.00 0.15
C VAL A 135 -18.98 0.86 -0.57
N ILE A 136 -18.41 1.99 -1.04
CA ILE A 136 -17.14 2.03 -1.75
C ILE A 136 -16.22 3.01 -1.05
N ASP A 137 -15.06 2.53 -0.60
CA ASP A 137 -13.99 3.38 -0.06
C ASP A 137 -12.94 3.69 -1.15
N GLU A 138 -12.23 4.81 -0.99
CA GLU A 138 -11.21 5.29 -1.95
C GLU A 138 -11.76 5.33 -3.40
N ALA A 139 -13.01 5.71 -3.58
CA ALA A 139 -13.73 5.60 -4.86
C ALA A 139 -13.12 6.45 -5.99
N GLN A 140 -12.21 7.39 -5.70
CA GLN A 140 -11.41 8.09 -6.72
C GLN A 140 -10.45 7.15 -7.47
N ASP A 141 -10.16 5.98 -6.91
CA ASP A 141 -9.22 5.01 -7.50
C ASP A 141 -9.91 3.99 -8.43
N MET A 142 -11.24 4.12 -8.68
CA MET A 142 -11.96 3.22 -9.59
C MET A 142 -11.42 3.27 -11.01
N SER A 143 -11.30 2.09 -11.62
CA SER A 143 -11.11 1.92 -13.07
C SER A 143 -12.45 1.91 -13.82
N ALA A 144 -12.40 1.91 -15.14
CA ALA A 144 -13.60 1.80 -15.98
C ALA A 144 -14.35 0.47 -15.73
N GLU A 145 -13.61 -0.62 -15.56
CA GLU A 145 -14.17 -1.96 -15.31
C GLU A 145 -14.86 -2.04 -13.94
N GLU A 146 -14.25 -1.45 -12.92
CA GLU A 146 -14.80 -1.38 -11.57
C GLU A 146 -16.06 -0.52 -11.53
N TYR A 147 -16.06 0.62 -12.22
CA TYR A 147 -17.24 1.45 -12.38
C TYR A 147 -18.35 0.71 -13.15
N ALA A 148 -18.01 -0.03 -14.20
CA ALA A 148 -18.97 -0.86 -14.93
C ALA A 148 -19.61 -1.93 -14.04
N LEU A 149 -18.85 -2.55 -13.13
CA LEU A 149 -19.39 -3.48 -12.13
C LEU A 149 -20.39 -2.79 -11.19
N VAL A 150 -20.05 -1.61 -10.67
CA VAL A 150 -20.96 -0.82 -9.83
C VAL A 150 -22.27 -0.51 -10.58
N LYS A 151 -22.18 -0.08 -11.84
CA LYS A 151 -23.36 0.20 -12.68
C LYS A 151 -24.20 -1.03 -12.98
N ALA A 152 -23.56 -2.18 -13.21
CA ALA A 152 -24.26 -3.46 -13.41
C ALA A 152 -25.05 -3.87 -12.16
N LEU A 153 -24.48 -3.74 -10.96
CA LEU A 153 -25.18 -3.99 -9.69
C LEU A 153 -26.35 -3.03 -9.49
N MET A 154 -26.16 -1.74 -9.74
CA MET A 154 -27.22 -0.72 -9.63
C MET A 154 -28.37 -0.94 -10.61
N SER A 155 -28.07 -1.39 -11.82
CA SER A 155 -29.06 -1.67 -12.86
C SER A 155 -29.86 -2.94 -12.56
N ASN A 156 -29.24 -3.89 -11.89
CA ASN A 156 -29.91 -5.13 -11.46
C ASN A 156 -30.82 -4.94 -10.25
N ASN A 157 -30.58 -3.90 -9.44
CA ASN A 157 -31.40 -3.54 -8.29
C ASN A 157 -31.62 -2.03 -8.25
N GLU A 158 -32.79 -1.58 -8.72
CA GLU A 158 -33.13 -0.15 -8.78
C GLU A 158 -33.22 0.52 -7.39
N GLU A 159 -33.48 -0.26 -6.36
CA GLU A 159 -33.54 0.21 -4.97
C GLU A 159 -32.16 0.24 -4.28
N MET A 160 -31.11 -0.22 -4.95
CA MET A 160 -29.75 -0.21 -4.38
C MET A 160 -29.31 1.21 -4.05
N ARG A 161 -28.87 1.38 -2.81
CA ARG A 161 -28.22 2.61 -2.34
C ARG A 161 -26.71 2.45 -2.44
N VAL A 162 -26.03 3.48 -2.92
CA VAL A 162 -24.56 3.51 -3.06
C VAL A 162 -24.01 4.62 -2.19
N ILE A 163 -23.01 4.30 -1.37
CA ILE A 163 -22.26 5.26 -0.55
C ILE A 163 -20.81 5.19 -1.02
N ALA A 164 -20.37 6.19 -1.77
CA ALA A 164 -19.01 6.26 -2.31
C ALA A 164 -18.23 7.39 -1.64
N VAL A 165 -17.09 7.07 -1.05
CA VAL A 165 -16.22 8.04 -0.39
C VAL A 165 -14.86 8.03 -1.05
N GLY A 166 -14.33 9.21 -1.34
CA GLY A 166 -13.03 9.35 -1.97
C GLY A 166 -12.41 10.73 -1.80
N ASP A 167 -11.16 10.83 -2.17
CA ASP A 167 -10.39 12.07 -2.24
C ASP A 167 -9.73 12.19 -3.61
N ASP A 168 -10.35 12.93 -4.50
CA ASP A 168 -9.87 13.10 -5.88
C ASP A 168 -8.48 13.75 -5.96
N ASP A 169 -8.09 14.56 -4.97
CA ASP A 169 -6.75 15.13 -4.89
C ASP A 169 -5.67 14.06 -4.56
N GLN A 170 -6.07 12.89 -4.06
CA GLN A 170 -5.19 11.78 -3.71
C GLN A 170 -5.23 10.62 -4.72
N ASN A 171 -5.77 10.81 -5.93
CA ASN A 171 -5.67 9.81 -6.99
C ASN A 171 -4.24 9.81 -7.55
N ILE A 172 -3.45 8.79 -7.19
CA ILE A 172 -2.07 8.59 -7.65
C ILE A 172 -1.88 7.26 -8.38
N PHE A 173 -2.96 6.52 -8.66
CA PHE A 173 -2.94 5.22 -9.32
C PHE A 173 -3.46 5.25 -10.76
N GLU A 174 -3.43 6.38 -11.43
CA GLU A 174 -3.82 6.53 -12.85
C GLU A 174 -3.09 5.54 -13.77
N PHE A 175 -1.85 5.16 -13.42
CA PHE A 175 -1.09 4.15 -14.16
C PHE A 175 -1.71 2.74 -14.09
N ARG A 176 -2.66 2.51 -13.19
CA ARG A 176 -3.47 1.28 -13.09
C ARG A 176 -4.84 1.41 -13.76
N GLY A 177 -5.09 2.52 -14.47
CA GLY A 177 -6.38 2.80 -15.12
C GLY A 177 -7.42 3.46 -14.22
N SER A 178 -7.04 3.89 -13.00
CA SER A 178 -7.97 4.64 -12.14
C SER A 178 -8.22 6.05 -12.66
N ASP A 179 -9.46 6.52 -12.51
CA ASP A 179 -9.86 7.88 -12.88
C ASP A 179 -10.92 8.40 -11.91
N SER A 180 -10.65 9.55 -11.29
CA SER A 180 -11.58 10.19 -10.35
C SER A 180 -12.88 10.67 -11.02
N GLN A 181 -12.95 10.71 -12.36
CA GLN A 181 -14.19 11.00 -13.09
C GLN A 181 -15.32 10.02 -12.72
N PHE A 182 -15.02 8.77 -12.40
CA PHE A 182 -16.05 7.77 -12.05
C PHE A 182 -16.71 8.10 -10.72
N LEU A 183 -15.98 8.61 -9.74
CA LEU A 183 -16.55 9.15 -8.52
C LEU A 183 -17.47 10.35 -8.82
N TYR A 184 -17.04 11.24 -9.70
CA TYR A 184 -17.84 12.38 -10.13
C TYR A 184 -19.12 11.94 -10.86
N GLN A 185 -19.06 10.90 -11.71
CA GLN A 185 -20.23 10.39 -12.43
C GLN A 185 -21.32 9.89 -11.49
N LEU A 186 -20.99 9.33 -10.33
CA LEU A 186 -21.98 8.92 -9.32
C LEU A 186 -22.79 10.11 -8.78
N THR A 187 -22.29 11.34 -8.83
CA THR A 187 -23.05 12.55 -8.45
C THR A 187 -24.17 12.88 -9.43
N LYS A 188 -24.14 12.30 -10.63
CA LYS A 188 -25.15 12.50 -11.68
C LYS A 188 -26.29 11.47 -11.64
N GLU A 189 -26.19 10.48 -10.78
CA GLU A 189 -27.27 9.51 -10.60
C GLU A 189 -28.53 10.19 -10.02
N PRO A 190 -29.73 9.72 -10.39
CA PRO A 190 -30.97 10.24 -9.82
C PRO A 190 -30.97 10.10 -8.29
N ASN A 191 -31.49 11.11 -7.61
CA ASN A 191 -31.54 11.19 -6.14
C ASN A 191 -30.15 11.01 -5.49
N SER A 192 -29.12 11.60 -6.09
CA SER A 192 -27.78 11.63 -5.53
C SER A 192 -27.58 12.85 -4.64
N ARG A 193 -26.74 12.69 -3.62
CA ARG A 193 -26.32 13.74 -2.71
C ARG A 193 -24.80 13.82 -2.68
N PHE A 194 -24.28 15.02 -2.91
CA PHE A 194 -22.84 15.30 -2.80
C PHE A 194 -22.54 16.01 -1.49
N ILE A 195 -21.56 15.50 -0.74
CA ILE A 195 -21.15 16.05 0.56
C ILE A 195 -19.63 16.21 0.58
N GLU A 196 -19.15 17.39 0.95
CA GLU A 196 -17.75 17.63 1.21
C GLU A 196 -17.44 17.46 2.71
N MET A 197 -16.47 16.59 3.04
CA MET A 197 -15.89 16.50 4.38
C MET A 197 -14.61 17.31 4.43
N THR A 198 -14.68 18.48 5.04
CA THR A 198 -13.59 19.47 5.04
C THR A 198 -12.80 19.53 6.34
N GLU A 199 -13.29 18.95 7.43
CA GLU A 199 -12.61 18.93 8.72
C GLU A 199 -11.38 18.03 8.67
N ASN A 200 -10.23 18.51 9.17
CA ASN A 200 -9.00 17.73 9.27
C ASN A 200 -8.63 17.52 10.73
N TYR A 201 -8.69 16.26 11.17
CA TYR A 201 -8.39 15.83 12.54
C TYR A 201 -6.94 15.36 12.71
N ARG A 202 -6.20 15.23 11.61
CA ARG A 202 -4.84 14.68 11.59
C ARG A 202 -3.79 15.73 11.86
N SER A 203 -3.80 16.79 11.08
CA SER A 203 -2.66 17.68 10.90
C SER A 203 -2.80 18.97 11.69
N SER A 204 -1.67 19.52 12.10
CA SER A 204 -1.56 20.84 12.70
C SER A 204 -1.97 21.95 11.73
N ARG A 205 -2.23 23.15 12.26
CA ARG A 205 -2.80 24.29 11.50
C ARG A 205 -1.93 24.70 10.32
N HIS A 206 -0.62 24.85 10.52
CA HIS A 206 0.30 25.28 9.46
C HIS A 206 0.43 24.24 8.35
N VAL A 207 0.44 22.95 8.69
CA VAL A 207 0.43 21.86 7.68
C VAL A 207 -0.86 21.90 6.86
N VAL A 208 -2.01 22.08 7.49
CA VAL A 208 -3.30 22.20 6.78
C VAL A 208 -3.33 23.44 5.88
N HIS A 209 -2.83 24.57 6.35
CA HIS A 209 -2.77 25.81 5.57
C HIS A 209 -1.87 25.66 4.34
N PHE A 210 -0.71 25.05 4.51
CA PHE A 210 0.18 24.73 3.40
C PHE A 210 -0.48 23.77 2.40
N ALA A 211 -1.14 22.70 2.89
CA ALA A 211 -1.85 21.73 2.05
C ALA A 211 -2.96 22.39 1.21
N ASN A 212 -3.75 23.29 1.79
CA ASN A 212 -4.78 24.05 1.07
C ASN A 212 -4.18 24.91 -0.04
N SER A 213 -3.09 25.62 0.25
CA SER A 213 -2.42 26.47 -0.74
C SER A 213 -1.82 25.64 -1.88
N PHE A 214 -1.18 24.50 -1.54
CA PHE A 214 -0.63 23.60 -2.55
C PHE A 214 -1.71 22.93 -3.40
N ALA A 215 -2.85 22.58 -2.83
CA ALA A 215 -3.94 21.96 -3.56
C ALA A 215 -4.49 22.82 -4.71
N ASN A 216 -4.29 24.14 -4.67
CA ASN A 216 -4.73 25.05 -5.73
C ASN A 216 -3.99 24.84 -7.06
N ILE A 217 -2.82 24.17 -7.06
CA ILE A 217 -2.11 23.81 -8.31
C ILE A 217 -2.75 22.61 -9.02
N ILE A 218 -3.54 21.81 -8.30
CA ILE A 218 -4.23 20.64 -8.83
C ILE A 218 -5.48 21.11 -9.56
N SER A 219 -5.61 20.76 -10.84
CA SER A 219 -6.80 21.06 -11.63
C SER A 219 -7.89 20.00 -11.47
N ARG A 220 -9.11 20.33 -11.91
CA ARG A 220 -10.28 19.41 -11.96
C ARG A 220 -10.61 18.77 -10.60
N ARG A 221 -10.60 19.56 -9.56
CA ARG A 221 -10.96 19.13 -8.21
C ARG A 221 -12.48 19.08 -8.03
N MET A 222 -12.96 18.03 -7.38
CA MET A 222 -14.37 17.93 -6.95
C MET A 222 -14.65 18.82 -5.74
N LYS A 223 -13.67 18.96 -4.85
CA LYS A 223 -13.78 19.79 -3.65
C LYS A 223 -13.58 21.26 -3.99
N SER A 224 -14.54 22.07 -3.57
CA SER A 224 -14.48 23.54 -3.70
C SER A 224 -14.09 24.22 -2.40
N THR A 225 -14.34 23.58 -1.27
CA THR A 225 -14.13 24.14 0.07
C THR A 225 -12.74 23.73 0.61
N PRO A 226 -11.96 24.69 1.15
CA PRO A 226 -10.70 24.37 1.81
C PRO A 226 -10.91 23.44 3.02
N ILE A 227 -9.91 22.61 3.31
CA ILE A 227 -9.91 21.82 4.54
C ILE A 227 -9.68 22.71 5.77
N VAL A 228 -10.34 22.38 6.87
CA VAL A 228 -10.32 23.16 8.12
C VAL A 228 -9.64 22.35 9.22
N PRO A 229 -8.57 22.86 9.85
CA PRO A 229 -7.91 22.16 10.93
C PRO A 229 -8.78 22.15 12.19
N VAL A 230 -8.98 20.97 12.75
CA VAL A 230 -9.67 20.79 14.05
C VAL A 230 -8.68 20.90 15.20
N ARG A 231 -7.45 20.46 14.97
CA ARG A 231 -6.37 20.54 15.95
C ARG A 231 -5.98 21.99 16.21
N LYS A 232 -5.62 22.28 17.48
CA LYS A 232 -5.23 23.64 17.92
C LYS A 232 -3.73 23.91 17.78
N GLU A 233 -2.93 22.86 17.68
CA GLU A 233 -1.47 22.95 17.54
C GLU A 233 -1.11 23.64 16.23
N GLU A 234 -0.21 24.61 16.33
CA GLU A 234 0.26 25.38 15.17
C GLU A 234 1.04 24.49 14.19
N GLY A 235 1.96 23.68 14.72
CA GLY A 235 2.88 22.88 13.90
C GLY A 235 3.93 23.75 13.21
N ARG A 236 4.55 23.17 12.16
CA ARG A 236 5.58 23.88 11.39
C ARG A 236 5.70 23.32 9.98
N VAL A 237 5.89 24.20 9.00
CA VAL A 237 6.31 23.86 7.65
C VAL A 237 7.64 24.55 7.35
N GLU A 238 8.63 23.77 6.99
CA GLU A 238 9.98 24.25 6.70
C GLU A 238 10.40 23.85 5.28
N LEU A 239 10.92 24.81 4.52
CA LEU A 239 11.52 24.58 3.21
C LEU A 239 13.04 24.68 3.32
N ASN A 240 13.73 23.62 2.96
CA ASN A 240 15.18 23.55 2.82
C ASN A 240 15.50 23.48 1.32
N HIS A 241 15.91 24.62 0.76
CA HIS A 241 16.30 24.73 -0.63
C HIS A 241 17.82 24.55 -0.76
N HIS A 242 18.22 23.60 -1.58
CA HIS A 242 19.62 23.23 -1.77
C HIS A 242 20.12 23.57 -3.17
N ALA A 243 21.29 24.19 -3.24
CA ALA A 243 22.01 24.37 -4.51
C ALA A 243 22.67 23.07 -5.01
N SER A 244 22.77 22.07 -4.14
CA SER A 244 23.39 20.78 -4.45
C SER A 244 22.52 19.88 -5.31
N LYS A 245 23.17 19.14 -6.20
CA LYS A 245 22.54 18.03 -6.92
C LYS A 245 22.11 16.88 -5.99
N TYR A 246 22.84 16.66 -4.89
CA TYR A 246 22.58 15.61 -3.93
C TYR A 246 22.13 16.20 -2.60
N MET A 247 21.01 15.77 -2.09
CA MET A 247 20.36 16.32 -0.90
C MET A 247 20.22 15.31 0.25
N TYR A 248 20.75 14.10 0.08
CA TYR A 248 20.57 13.01 1.05
C TYR A 248 21.17 13.35 2.41
N GLN A 249 22.42 13.80 2.43
CA GLN A 249 23.15 14.16 3.65
C GLN A 249 22.48 15.31 4.40
N PRO A 250 22.18 16.48 3.80
CA PRO A 250 21.56 17.58 4.54
C PRO A 250 20.15 17.25 5.05
N LEU A 251 19.39 16.38 4.36
CA LEU A 251 18.12 15.91 4.87
C LEU A 251 18.31 15.08 6.14
N VAL A 252 19.25 14.13 6.14
CA VAL A 252 19.53 13.28 7.31
C VAL A 252 20.06 14.13 8.47
N GLU A 253 20.94 15.09 8.23
CA GLU A 253 21.43 16.04 9.25
C GLU A 253 20.29 16.88 9.85
N ASN A 254 19.37 17.36 9.03
CA ASN A 254 18.18 18.10 9.47
C ASN A 254 17.27 17.21 10.33
N LEU A 255 17.06 15.96 9.93
CA LEU A 255 16.27 15.00 10.71
C LEU A 255 16.91 14.75 12.09
N ILE A 256 18.22 14.54 12.13
CA ILE A 256 18.96 14.31 13.39
C ILE A 256 18.83 15.52 14.32
N ALA A 257 18.96 16.74 13.78
CA ALA A 257 18.90 17.98 14.54
C ALA A 257 17.49 18.24 15.15
N HIS A 258 16.42 17.73 14.53
CA HIS A 258 15.05 17.98 14.95
C HIS A 258 14.34 16.76 15.57
N LYS A 259 15.06 15.67 15.81
CA LYS A 259 14.52 14.45 16.40
C LYS A 259 14.15 14.67 17.88
N GLU A 260 12.88 14.63 18.20
CA GLU A 260 12.33 14.94 19.53
C GLU A 260 11.53 13.78 20.14
N GLY A 261 11.88 12.54 19.83
CA GLY A 261 11.16 11.36 20.33
C GLY A 261 9.79 11.11 19.66
N HIS A 262 9.51 11.83 18.58
CA HIS A 262 8.34 11.61 17.72
C HIS A 262 8.64 10.63 16.60
N THR A 263 7.58 10.09 15.98
CA THR A 263 7.71 9.26 14.79
C THR A 263 8.03 10.14 13.58
N SER A 264 9.21 9.97 13.01
CA SER A 264 9.63 10.67 11.79
C SER A 264 9.52 9.76 10.58
N CYS A 265 9.12 10.32 9.44
CA CYS A 265 9.12 9.60 8.17
C CYS A 265 9.87 10.40 7.11
N VAL A 266 10.78 9.73 6.41
CA VAL A 266 11.38 10.26 5.19
C VAL A 266 10.63 9.71 3.99
N LEU A 267 10.08 10.60 3.17
CA LEU A 267 9.37 10.27 1.94
C LEU A 267 10.22 10.59 0.71
N THR A 268 10.39 9.59 -0.13
CA THR A 268 11.15 9.67 -1.38
C THR A 268 10.27 9.39 -2.59
N GLN A 269 10.75 9.69 -3.77
CA GLN A 269 10.05 9.36 -5.01
C GLN A 269 10.34 7.94 -5.48
N THR A 270 11.57 7.47 -5.26
CA THR A 270 12.03 6.14 -5.71
C THR A 270 12.52 5.26 -4.55
N ASN A 271 12.58 3.96 -4.81
CA ASN A 271 13.12 3.01 -3.85
C ASN A 271 14.62 3.20 -3.64
N GLU A 272 15.36 3.53 -4.70
CA GLU A 272 16.79 3.79 -4.67
C GLU A 272 17.11 4.94 -3.70
N GLU A 273 16.37 6.04 -3.79
CA GLU A 273 16.49 7.16 -2.86
C GLU A 273 16.24 6.74 -1.41
N ALA A 274 15.19 5.92 -1.20
CA ALA A 274 14.83 5.42 0.13
C ALA A 274 15.96 4.57 0.75
N VAL A 275 16.57 3.71 -0.03
CA VAL A 275 17.66 2.84 0.44
C VAL A 275 18.94 3.64 0.75
N ILE A 276 19.24 4.67 -0.03
CA ILE A 276 20.34 5.61 0.25
C ILE A 276 20.12 6.30 1.60
N ILE A 277 18.91 6.77 1.86
CA ILE A 277 18.57 7.40 3.16
C ILE A 277 18.75 6.40 4.31
N VAL A 278 18.30 5.14 4.14
CA VAL A 278 18.49 4.10 5.17
C VAL A 278 19.97 3.86 5.46
N ALA A 279 20.82 3.79 4.43
CA ALA A 279 22.25 3.62 4.59
C ALA A 279 22.89 4.79 5.35
N LEU A 280 22.52 6.02 5.03
CA LEU A 280 22.99 7.22 5.73
C LEU A 280 22.52 7.27 7.19
N LEU A 281 21.25 6.94 7.47
CA LEU A 281 20.74 6.88 8.84
C LEU A 281 21.52 5.84 9.67
N ARG A 282 21.79 4.67 9.10
CA ARG A 282 22.59 3.62 9.73
C ARG A 282 24.03 4.11 10.02
N LYS A 283 24.67 4.83 9.09
CA LYS A 283 26.00 5.44 9.29
C LYS A 283 26.03 6.39 10.49
N HIS A 284 24.92 7.07 10.77
CA HIS A 284 24.74 7.94 11.93
C HIS A 284 24.20 7.21 13.19
N GLY A 285 24.15 5.87 13.19
CA GLY A 285 23.67 5.07 14.32
C GLY A 285 22.16 5.10 14.56
N ILE A 286 21.38 5.61 13.58
CA ILE A 286 19.94 5.71 13.68
C ILE A 286 19.30 4.47 13.08
N LYS A 287 18.50 3.77 13.89
CA LYS A 287 17.69 2.65 13.43
C LYS A 287 16.46 3.16 12.68
N SER A 288 16.29 2.72 11.45
CA SER A 288 15.13 3.05 10.64
C SER A 288 14.44 1.79 10.13
N LYS A 289 13.14 1.91 9.83
CA LYS A 289 12.37 0.89 9.15
C LYS A 289 12.08 1.33 7.72
N LEU A 290 12.53 0.54 6.75
CA LEU A 290 12.20 0.73 5.34
C LEU A 290 10.90 0.00 5.03
N VAL A 291 9.94 0.71 4.41
CA VAL A 291 8.76 0.07 3.83
C VAL A 291 9.19 -0.59 2.52
N GLN A 292 9.42 -1.89 2.58
CA GLN A 292 9.87 -2.72 1.46
C GLN A 292 8.80 -2.85 0.37
N SER A 293 9.21 -3.19 -0.84
CA SER A 293 8.32 -3.69 -1.90
C SER A 293 8.96 -4.84 -2.66
N MET A 294 8.12 -5.66 -3.26
CA MET A 294 8.52 -6.78 -4.10
C MET A 294 8.12 -6.46 -5.55
N GLU A 295 8.86 -5.60 -6.22
CA GLU A 295 8.53 -5.16 -7.57
C GLU A 295 8.39 -6.35 -8.54
N GLY A 296 7.23 -6.46 -9.16
CA GLY A 296 6.90 -7.54 -10.08
C GLY A 296 6.49 -8.87 -9.43
N PHE A 297 6.45 -8.95 -8.10
CA PHE A 297 6.02 -10.13 -7.33
C PHE A 297 4.93 -9.79 -6.33
N ARG A 298 4.10 -10.78 -6.01
CA ARG A 298 3.10 -10.71 -4.95
C ARG A 298 3.65 -11.30 -3.65
N PHE A 299 3.04 -10.98 -2.54
CA PHE A 299 3.37 -11.59 -1.25
C PHE A 299 3.28 -13.11 -1.29
N SER A 300 2.30 -13.66 -2.03
CA SER A 300 2.15 -15.10 -2.25
C SER A 300 3.33 -15.78 -2.96
N ASN A 301 4.21 -15.01 -3.61
CA ASN A 301 5.41 -15.56 -4.26
C ASN A 301 6.57 -15.81 -3.29
N LEU A 302 6.55 -15.25 -2.07
CA LEU A 302 7.59 -15.51 -1.08
C LEU A 302 7.72 -17.00 -0.77
N ALA A 303 8.95 -17.49 -0.68
CA ALA A 303 9.24 -18.89 -0.37
C ALA A 303 8.60 -19.34 0.96
N GLU A 304 8.66 -18.48 1.98
CA GLU A 304 8.04 -18.71 3.28
C GLU A 304 6.52 -18.89 3.17
N VAL A 305 5.87 -18.05 2.38
CA VAL A 305 4.41 -18.11 2.17
C VAL A 305 4.04 -19.34 1.34
N LYS A 306 4.80 -19.62 0.27
CA LYS A 306 4.61 -20.84 -0.52
C LYS A 306 4.76 -22.11 0.32
N TYR A 307 5.69 -22.12 1.27
CA TYR A 307 5.86 -23.24 2.20
C TYR A 307 4.62 -23.43 3.08
N LEU A 308 4.13 -22.34 3.71
CA LEU A 308 2.92 -22.37 4.53
C LEU A 308 1.72 -22.93 3.76
N LEU A 309 1.44 -22.38 2.58
CA LEU A 309 0.32 -22.82 1.74
C LEU A 309 0.45 -24.28 1.30
N LYS A 310 1.66 -24.72 0.90
CA LYS A 310 1.91 -26.11 0.51
C LYS A 310 1.80 -27.07 1.71
N TYR A 311 2.23 -26.66 2.90
CA TYR A 311 2.10 -27.48 4.10
C TYR A 311 0.63 -27.80 4.40
N ILE A 312 -0.23 -26.79 4.31
CA ILE A 312 -1.68 -26.93 4.52
C ILE A 312 -2.29 -27.79 3.39
N ALA A 313 -2.02 -27.46 2.13
CA ALA A 313 -2.60 -28.16 0.98
C ALA A 313 -2.30 -29.67 0.94
N LYS A 314 -1.14 -30.08 1.47
CA LYS A 314 -0.75 -31.50 1.56
C LYS A 314 -1.51 -32.28 2.65
N ARG A 315 -2.09 -31.61 3.64
CA ARG A 315 -2.69 -32.24 4.82
C ARG A 315 -4.19 -32.06 4.90
N VAL A 316 -4.73 -31.09 4.20
CA VAL A 316 -6.14 -30.75 4.26
C VAL A 316 -6.76 -30.88 2.87
N THR A 317 -7.75 -31.75 2.75
CA THR A 317 -8.52 -31.98 1.51
C THR A 317 -9.91 -31.33 1.57
N THR A 318 -10.34 -30.89 2.76
CA THR A 318 -11.63 -30.22 2.97
C THR A 318 -11.47 -28.71 2.77
N PRO A 319 -12.54 -27.98 2.45
CA PRO A 319 -12.49 -26.53 2.33
C PRO A 319 -12.06 -25.82 3.62
N LEU A 320 -12.44 -26.36 4.78
CA LEU A 320 -12.10 -25.83 6.10
C LEU A 320 -10.73 -26.36 6.55
N ILE A 321 -9.87 -25.45 7.01
CA ILE A 321 -8.58 -25.76 7.60
C ILE A 321 -8.78 -26.01 9.12
N PRO A 322 -8.52 -27.22 9.64
CA PRO A 322 -8.60 -27.48 11.08
C PRO A 322 -7.56 -26.66 11.86
N ASP A 323 -7.94 -26.19 13.05
CA ASP A 323 -7.07 -25.34 13.88
C ASP A 323 -5.74 -26.01 14.24
N ASN A 324 -5.76 -27.32 14.50
CA ASN A 324 -4.51 -28.06 14.79
C ASN A 324 -3.55 -28.04 13.59
N ILE A 325 -4.06 -28.23 12.36
CA ILE A 325 -3.23 -28.20 11.15
C ILE A 325 -2.74 -26.78 10.88
N TRP A 326 -3.58 -25.76 11.13
CA TRP A 326 -3.18 -24.38 11.05
C TRP A 326 -2.00 -24.04 11.96
N GLU A 327 -2.08 -24.44 13.24
CA GLU A 327 -1.00 -24.22 14.22
C GLU A 327 0.27 -25.00 13.87
N GLU A 328 0.13 -26.23 13.38
CA GLU A 328 1.28 -27.02 12.90
C GLU A 328 1.95 -26.35 11.69
N ALA A 329 1.17 -25.84 10.73
CA ALA A 329 1.67 -25.17 9.54
C ALA A 329 2.46 -23.89 9.90
N LYS A 330 1.93 -23.08 10.80
CA LYS A 330 2.64 -21.90 11.32
C LYS A 330 3.97 -22.30 11.97
N ARG A 331 3.93 -23.25 12.89
CA ARG A 331 5.13 -23.73 13.61
C ARG A 331 6.17 -24.27 12.65
N ALA A 332 5.78 -25.12 11.71
CA ALA A 332 6.67 -25.67 10.70
C ALA A 332 7.32 -24.58 9.83
N THR A 333 6.53 -23.60 9.41
CA THR A 333 7.01 -22.47 8.61
C THR A 333 8.00 -21.63 9.41
N PHE A 334 7.65 -21.25 10.64
CA PHE A 334 8.50 -20.39 11.48
C PHE A 334 9.81 -21.06 11.85
N ASN A 335 9.80 -22.37 12.11
CA ASN A 335 11.02 -23.13 12.38
C ASN A 335 11.89 -23.29 11.13
N THR A 336 11.27 -23.59 9.98
CA THR A 336 12.01 -23.78 8.73
C THR A 336 12.70 -22.51 8.26
N TYR A 337 12.06 -21.35 8.48
CA TYR A 337 12.56 -20.05 8.04
C TYR A 337 13.07 -19.17 9.20
N ASP A 338 13.45 -19.81 10.30
CA ASP A 338 14.09 -19.09 11.40
C ASP A 338 15.32 -18.32 10.91
N GLY A 339 15.46 -17.06 11.36
CA GLY A 339 16.49 -16.14 10.89
C GLY A 339 16.17 -15.39 9.59
N SER A 340 15.13 -15.74 8.85
CA SER A 340 14.71 -14.96 7.67
C SER A 340 14.19 -13.58 8.06
N GLN A 341 14.67 -12.53 7.38
CA GLN A 341 14.18 -11.16 7.54
C GLN A 341 12.73 -10.97 7.05
N CYS A 342 12.20 -11.91 6.27
CA CYS A 342 10.80 -11.91 5.83
C CYS A 342 9.84 -12.58 6.84
N LEU A 343 10.35 -13.34 7.80
CA LEU A 343 9.54 -14.07 8.76
C LEU A 343 8.59 -13.17 9.58
N PRO A 344 8.97 -11.95 10.01
CA PRO A 344 8.06 -11.02 10.68
C PRO A 344 6.82 -10.68 9.84
N TYR A 345 6.96 -10.51 8.51
CA TYR A 345 5.83 -10.25 7.61
C TYR A 345 4.87 -11.44 7.55
N VAL A 346 5.40 -12.67 7.51
CA VAL A 346 4.60 -13.90 7.48
C VAL A 346 3.87 -14.10 8.80
N LYS A 347 4.53 -13.86 9.94
CA LYS A 347 3.90 -13.88 11.26
C LYS A 347 2.74 -12.89 11.34
N ARG A 348 2.98 -11.64 10.93
CA ARG A 348 1.94 -10.60 10.91
C ARG A 348 0.78 -10.96 9.98
N CYS A 349 1.06 -11.56 8.83
CA CYS A 349 0.04 -12.05 7.91
C CYS A 349 -0.87 -13.10 8.58
N THR A 350 -0.29 -14.10 9.23
CA THR A 350 -1.07 -15.14 9.92
C THR A 350 -1.90 -14.58 11.08
N GLU A 351 -1.36 -13.65 11.86
CA GLU A 351 -2.08 -12.96 12.94
C GLU A 351 -3.29 -12.17 12.42
N LEU A 352 -3.11 -11.37 11.37
CA LEU A 352 -4.18 -10.58 10.77
C LEU A 352 -5.25 -11.47 10.14
N PHE A 353 -4.85 -12.58 9.51
CA PHE A 353 -5.79 -13.55 8.98
C PHE A 353 -6.66 -14.17 10.10
N GLU A 354 -6.06 -14.60 11.21
CA GLU A 354 -6.76 -15.14 12.38
C GLU A 354 -7.75 -14.13 13.00
N GLN A 355 -7.35 -12.88 13.09
CA GLN A 355 -8.20 -11.81 13.62
C GLN A 355 -9.39 -11.48 12.71
N THR A 356 -9.21 -11.69 11.41
CA THR A 356 -10.23 -11.36 10.40
C THR A 356 -11.23 -12.49 10.21
N TYR A 357 -10.76 -13.74 10.24
CA TYR A 357 -11.55 -14.93 9.92
C TYR A 357 -11.65 -15.87 11.12
N ARG A 358 -12.87 -16.09 11.62
CA ARG A 358 -13.12 -17.08 12.69
C ARG A 358 -12.94 -18.51 12.20
N ALA A 359 -13.54 -18.83 11.05
CA ALA A 359 -13.35 -20.10 10.36
C ALA A 359 -12.34 -19.90 9.24
N LYS A 360 -11.34 -20.77 9.17
CA LYS A 360 -10.24 -20.66 8.22
C LYS A 360 -10.52 -21.53 7.01
N TYR A 361 -10.95 -20.90 5.90
CA TYR A 361 -11.15 -21.61 4.64
C TYR A 361 -9.90 -21.44 3.74
N HIS A 362 -9.59 -22.50 2.98
CA HIS A 362 -8.50 -22.46 2.00
C HIS A 362 -8.62 -21.31 1.02
N THR A 363 -9.82 -21.07 0.53
CA THR A 363 -10.12 -20.00 -0.43
C THR A 363 -9.87 -18.62 0.17
N ASP A 364 -10.32 -18.41 1.41
CA ASP A 364 -10.13 -17.13 2.09
C ASP A 364 -8.63 -16.85 2.39
N LEU A 365 -7.90 -17.87 2.83
CA LEU A 365 -6.46 -17.77 3.07
C LEU A 365 -5.72 -17.45 1.76
N TRP A 366 -6.06 -18.17 0.70
CA TRP A 366 -5.40 -17.99 -0.58
C TRP A 366 -5.66 -16.60 -1.16
N GLU A 367 -6.91 -16.12 -1.16
CA GLU A 367 -7.27 -14.76 -1.57
C GLU A 367 -6.58 -13.70 -0.70
N PHE A 368 -6.59 -13.90 0.62
CA PHE A 368 -5.95 -12.99 1.57
C PHE A 368 -4.46 -12.80 1.25
N VAL A 369 -3.75 -13.90 1.06
CA VAL A 369 -2.31 -13.87 0.75
C VAL A 369 -2.04 -13.36 -0.66
N PHE A 370 -2.86 -13.75 -1.64
CA PHE A 370 -2.70 -13.37 -3.04
C PHE A 370 -2.90 -11.89 -3.30
N GLU A 371 -3.87 -11.27 -2.63
CA GLU A 371 -4.19 -9.86 -2.77
C GLU A 371 -3.33 -8.94 -1.89
N SER A 372 -2.58 -9.51 -0.96
CA SER A 372 -1.71 -8.75 -0.07
C SER A 372 -0.35 -8.47 -0.71
N SER A 373 0.27 -7.39 -0.23
CA SER A 373 1.65 -7.02 -0.56
C SER A 373 2.52 -7.05 0.71
N VAL A 374 3.84 -7.09 0.55
CA VAL A 374 4.76 -7.15 1.70
C VAL A 374 4.65 -5.91 2.59
N GLU A 375 4.37 -4.75 2.01
CA GLU A 375 4.16 -3.50 2.74
C GLU A 375 2.95 -3.51 3.66
N ASP A 376 1.92 -4.32 3.37
CA ASP A 376 0.72 -4.46 4.23
C ASP A 376 1.06 -5.07 5.59
N PHE A 377 2.11 -5.87 5.65
CA PHE A 377 2.59 -6.52 6.86
C PHE A 377 3.81 -5.86 7.50
N CYS A 378 4.25 -4.72 6.94
CA CYS A 378 5.32 -3.92 7.51
C CYS A 378 4.79 -3.14 8.72
N ASP A 379 5.03 -3.67 9.91
CA ASP A 379 4.71 -2.96 11.15
C ASP A 379 5.73 -1.85 11.40
N VAL A 380 5.28 -0.62 11.28
CA VAL A 380 6.08 0.57 11.57
C VAL A 380 5.85 1.12 12.98
N SER A 381 4.99 0.48 13.77
CA SER A 381 4.74 0.88 15.15
C SER A 381 6.04 0.81 15.97
N GLY A 382 6.25 1.81 16.82
CA GLY A 382 7.47 1.90 17.64
C GLY A 382 8.77 2.19 16.87
N ALA A 383 8.71 2.45 15.55
CA ALA A 383 9.86 2.93 14.80
C ALA A 383 10.08 4.43 15.06
N GLU A 384 11.31 4.82 15.36
CA GLU A 384 11.67 6.23 15.48
C GLU A 384 11.70 6.93 14.12
N VAL A 385 12.24 6.23 13.11
CA VAL A 385 12.33 6.71 11.74
C VAL A 385 11.80 5.64 10.78
N VAL A 386 10.86 6.04 9.94
CA VAL A 386 10.35 5.24 8.83
C VAL A 386 10.87 5.85 7.53
N VAL A 387 11.30 5.02 6.59
CA VAL A 387 11.67 5.46 5.25
C VAL A 387 10.75 4.77 4.25
N SER A 388 10.14 5.54 3.37
CA SER A 388 9.15 5.04 2.42
C SER A 388 9.12 5.87 1.14
N THR A 389 8.68 5.29 0.05
CA THR A 389 8.25 6.10 -1.08
C THR A 389 6.87 6.71 -0.79
N ILE A 390 6.56 7.83 -1.45
CA ILE A 390 5.28 8.52 -1.29
C ILE A 390 4.09 7.57 -1.59
N HIS A 391 4.21 6.74 -2.63
CA HIS A 391 3.15 5.79 -3.00
C HIS A 391 2.82 4.79 -1.88
N LYS A 392 3.85 4.24 -1.22
CA LYS A 392 3.69 3.27 -0.13
C LYS A 392 3.26 3.92 1.20
N ALA A 393 3.42 5.22 1.31
CA ALA A 393 2.97 5.99 2.47
C ALA A 393 1.48 6.37 2.40
N LYS A 394 0.81 6.16 1.26
CA LYS A 394 -0.65 6.39 1.17
C LYS A 394 -1.38 5.54 2.22
N GLY A 395 -2.29 6.15 2.96
CA GLY A 395 -2.99 5.53 4.08
C GLY A 395 -2.26 5.58 5.44
N ARG A 396 -0.96 5.88 5.45
CA ARG A 396 -0.17 6.03 6.69
C ARG A 396 -0.10 7.50 7.12
N GLU A 397 0.30 7.74 8.37
CA GLU A 397 0.49 9.08 8.93
C GLU A 397 1.62 9.08 9.96
N PHE A 398 2.33 10.20 10.07
CA PHE A 398 3.51 10.33 10.90
C PHE A 398 3.52 11.69 11.60
N ASP A 399 4.18 11.77 12.75
CA ASP A 399 4.24 13.04 13.49
C ASP A 399 5.02 14.08 12.69
N ASP A 400 6.19 13.71 12.20
CA ASP A 400 7.05 14.54 11.37
C ASP A 400 7.32 13.88 10.01
N VAL A 401 7.22 14.66 8.95
CA VAL A 401 7.50 14.18 7.59
C VAL A 401 8.61 15.00 6.96
N TYR A 402 9.63 14.31 6.45
CA TYR A 402 10.73 14.85 5.66
C TYR A 402 10.57 14.41 4.21
N MET A 403 10.28 15.33 3.32
CA MET A 403 10.13 15.03 1.89
C MET A 403 11.42 15.33 1.14
N LEU A 404 11.92 14.35 0.40
CA LEU A 404 13.05 14.50 -0.52
C LEU A 404 12.50 14.67 -1.94
N ILE A 405 12.63 15.89 -2.51
CA ILE A 405 12.03 16.23 -3.79
C ILE A 405 13.09 16.85 -4.69
N PHE A 406 13.60 16.07 -5.63
CA PHE A 406 14.48 16.55 -6.67
C PHE A 406 13.72 17.38 -7.71
N ASP A 407 14.35 18.40 -8.26
CA ASP A 407 13.75 19.19 -9.35
C ASP A 407 13.40 18.29 -10.53
N ASN A 408 12.19 18.45 -10.99
CA ASN A 408 11.67 17.70 -12.13
C ASN A 408 11.17 18.67 -13.20
N PRO A 409 11.78 18.66 -14.40
CA PRO A 409 11.33 19.50 -15.50
C PRO A 409 9.93 19.15 -16.00
N TYR A 410 9.47 17.92 -15.77
CA TYR A 410 8.15 17.42 -16.21
C TYR A 410 7.09 17.60 -15.11
N LYS A 411 6.77 18.86 -14.78
CA LYS A 411 5.72 19.19 -13.80
C LYS A 411 4.34 18.90 -14.41
N ASN A 412 3.61 17.96 -13.83
CA ASN A 412 2.27 17.56 -14.28
C ASN A 412 1.34 17.25 -13.11
N GLU A 413 0.05 17.11 -13.40
CA GLU A 413 -1.00 16.80 -12.41
C GLU A 413 -0.71 15.57 -11.56
N LYS A 414 -0.19 14.51 -12.16
CA LYS A 414 0.15 13.27 -11.47
C LYS A 414 1.21 13.52 -10.39
N LEU A 415 2.25 14.28 -10.73
CA LEU A 415 3.32 14.63 -9.80
C LEU A 415 2.79 15.51 -8.65
N PHE A 416 1.91 16.46 -8.95
CA PHE A 416 1.33 17.34 -7.93
C PHE A 416 0.47 16.57 -6.95
N ARG A 417 -0.36 15.64 -7.43
CA ARG A 417 -1.15 14.75 -6.55
C ARG A 417 -0.28 13.85 -5.70
N GLN A 418 0.81 13.33 -6.27
CA GLN A 418 1.78 12.55 -5.52
C GLN A 418 2.39 13.37 -4.38
N TYR A 419 2.84 14.60 -4.65
CA TYR A 419 3.35 15.49 -3.61
C TYR A 419 2.28 15.83 -2.57
N TYR A 420 1.05 16.09 -2.99
CA TYR A 420 -0.06 16.36 -2.08
C TYR A 420 -0.31 15.17 -1.14
N VAL A 421 -0.27 13.94 -1.63
CA VAL A 421 -0.33 12.75 -0.78
C VAL A 421 0.78 12.77 0.25
N GLY A 422 2.02 13.03 -0.16
CA GLY A 422 3.19 13.04 0.75
C GLY A 422 3.07 14.09 1.86
N LEU A 423 2.81 15.34 1.48
CA LEU A 423 2.74 16.45 2.45
C LEU A 423 1.59 16.29 3.45
N THR A 424 0.49 15.66 3.05
CA THR A 424 -0.67 15.40 3.92
C THR A 424 -0.50 14.19 4.85
N ARG A 425 0.67 13.54 4.85
CA ARG A 425 1.00 12.49 5.84
C ARG A 425 1.47 13.06 7.16
N ALA A 426 1.88 14.33 7.20
CA ALA A 426 2.38 14.99 8.40
C ALA A 426 1.26 15.32 9.39
N LYS A 427 1.48 14.99 10.68
CA LYS A 427 0.61 15.40 11.79
C LYS A 427 1.07 16.74 12.36
N ASN A 428 2.35 16.88 12.66
CA ASN A 428 2.86 18.02 13.41
C ASN A 428 3.75 18.93 12.58
N ARG A 429 4.79 18.36 11.94
CA ARG A 429 5.79 19.13 11.20
C ARG A 429 6.04 18.55 9.83
N LEU A 430 6.26 19.44 8.86
CA LEU A 430 6.61 19.09 7.48
C LEU A 430 7.91 19.80 7.11
N PHE A 431 8.91 19.01 6.72
CA PHE A 431 10.21 19.48 6.24
C PHE A 431 10.35 19.09 4.76
N ILE A 432 10.51 20.07 3.88
CA ILE A 432 10.67 19.84 2.45
C ILE A 432 12.12 20.13 2.08
N HIS A 433 12.82 19.14 1.53
CA HIS A 433 14.15 19.28 0.97
C HIS A 433 14.05 19.22 -0.55
N THR A 434 14.41 20.31 -1.21
CA THR A 434 14.34 20.41 -2.67
C THR A 434 15.46 21.23 -3.25
N ASN A 435 15.81 20.96 -4.50
CA ASN A 435 16.70 21.78 -5.32
C ASN A 435 15.96 22.44 -6.50
N GLY A 436 14.62 22.44 -6.46
CA GLY A 436 13.74 23.09 -7.44
C GLY A 436 12.89 24.20 -6.80
N ASP A 437 12.23 25.00 -7.64
CA ASP A 437 11.51 26.20 -7.23
C ASP A 437 10.01 25.98 -6.95
N LEU A 438 9.51 24.74 -7.06
CA LEU A 438 8.08 24.45 -6.96
C LEU A 438 7.41 25.00 -5.70
N PHE A 439 8.12 24.97 -4.57
CA PHE A 439 7.55 25.34 -3.26
C PHE A 439 7.83 26.76 -2.81
N SER A 440 8.53 27.57 -3.60
CA SER A 440 9.02 28.89 -3.18
C SER A 440 7.93 29.93 -2.88
N ASN A 441 6.72 29.76 -3.40
CA ASN A 441 5.62 30.74 -3.31
C ASN A 441 4.47 30.29 -2.39
N TYR A 442 4.69 29.33 -1.51
CA TYR A 442 3.67 28.83 -0.59
C TYR A 442 3.85 29.36 0.84
N PRO A 443 2.83 29.29 1.69
CA PRO A 443 2.93 29.72 3.08
C PRO A 443 3.83 28.76 3.90
N ILE A 444 5.03 29.20 4.15
CA ILE A 444 6.11 28.43 4.80
C ILE A 444 6.60 29.21 6.01
N ASP A 445 6.78 28.54 7.15
CA ASP A 445 7.19 29.17 8.40
C ASP A 445 8.67 29.59 8.38
N SER A 446 9.51 28.78 7.75
CA SER A 446 10.93 29.08 7.60
C SER A 446 11.49 28.54 6.29
N ILE A 447 12.33 29.32 5.64
CA ILE A 447 13.05 28.97 4.43
C ILE A 447 14.54 28.99 4.73
N ASN A 448 15.19 27.86 4.54
CA ASN A 448 16.63 27.71 4.67
C ASN A 448 17.23 27.52 3.28
N ASN A 449 18.16 28.40 2.89
CA ASN A 449 18.89 28.28 1.64
C ASN A 449 20.28 27.72 1.93
N ASP A 450 20.54 26.52 1.40
CA ASP A 450 21.82 25.85 1.55
C ASP A 450 22.59 25.88 0.22
N ASN A 451 23.66 26.67 0.20
CA ASN A 451 24.52 26.83 -0.99
C ASN A 451 25.69 25.83 -1.03
N LYS A 452 25.81 24.94 -0.05
CA LYS A 452 26.86 23.92 -0.03
C LYS A 452 26.61 22.88 -1.13
N GLN A 453 27.71 22.35 -1.65
CA GLN A 453 27.68 21.20 -2.54
C GLN A 453 27.95 19.94 -1.72
N TYR A 454 27.16 18.93 -1.92
CA TYR A 454 27.31 17.63 -1.28
C TYR A 454 27.72 16.59 -2.32
N PRO A 455 28.65 15.71 -1.97
CA PRO A 455 29.01 14.60 -2.85
C PRO A 455 27.87 13.59 -2.94
N MET A 456 27.94 12.73 -3.92
CA MET A 456 27.13 11.53 -3.94
C MET A 456 27.48 10.68 -2.71
N PRO A 457 26.51 9.98 -2.09
CA PRO A 457 26.78 9.15 -0.92
C PRO A 457 27.86 8.11 -1.19
N GLU A 458 28.75 7.91 -0.22
CA GLU A 458 29.85 6.94 -0.32
C GLU A 458 29.35 5.50 -0.43
N GLU A 459 28.18 5.21 0.14
CA GLU A 459 27.52 3.90 0.09
C GLU A 459 26.20 4.00 -0.67
N ILE A 460 26.00 3.09 -1.61
CA ILE A 460 24.79 2.94 -2.41
C ILE A 460 24.36 1.48 -2.35
N VAL A 461 23.06 1.23 -2.23
CA VAL A 461 22.51 -0.11 -2.31
C VAL A 461 21.66 -0.23 -3.57
N LEU A 462 22.02 -1.14 -4.44
CA LEU A 462 21.23 -1.51 -5.61
C LEU A 462 20.31 -2.67 -5.24
N GLN A 463 19.01 -2.42 -5.32
CA GLN A 463 17.99 -3.46 -5.11
C GLN A 463 17.72 -4.15 -6.45
N LEU A 464 18.37 -5.30 -6.67
CA LEU A 464 18.23 -6.05 -7.92
C LEU A 464 16.84 -6.67 -8.01
N SER A 465 16.21 -6.49 -9.16
CA SER A 465 14.96 -7.13 -9.55
C SER A 465 15.23 -8.45 -10.33
N HIS A 466 14.18 -9.17 -10.67
CA HIS A 466 14.30 -10.36 -11.54
C HIS A 466 14.83 -10.04 -12.95
N LYS A 467 14.78 -8.78 -13.39
CA LYS A 467 15.32 -8.35 -14.70
C LYS A 467 16.83 -8.16 -14.68
N ASP A 468 17.39 -7.98 -13.48
CA ASP A 468 18.81 -7.69 -13.26
C ASP A 468 19.64 -8.97 -13.09
N VAL A 469 18.97 -10.13 -12.99
CA VAL A 469 19.58 -11.45 -12.90
C VAL A 469 19.25 -12.29 -14.12
N PHE A 470 20.14 -13.25 -14.43
CA PHE A 470 19.96 -14.16 -15.54
C PHE A 470 19.01 -15.30 -15.14
N LEU A 471 17.76 -15.22 -15.56
CA LEU A 471 16.67 -16.09 -15.09
C LEU A 471 16.86 -17.58 -15.46
N ASP A 472 17.44 -17.88 -16.60
CA ASP A 472 17.71 -19.27 -17.01
C ASP A 472 18.68 -19.98 -16.07
N PHE A 473 19.51 -19.25 -15.34
CA PHE A 473 20.43 -19.79 -14.34
C PHE A 473 19.69 -20.53 -13.22
N PHE A 474 18.52 -20.06 -12.83
CA PHE A 474 17.73 -20.61 -11.73
C PHE A 474 17.01 -21.93 -12.04
N LYS A 475 16.94 -22.34 -13.32
CA LYS A 475 16.19 -23.54 -13.71
C LYS A 475 16.71 -24.83 -13.07
N ASN A 476 18.01 -24.90 -12.82
CA ASN A 476 18.67 -26.13 -12.36
C ASN A 476 19.16 -26.09 -10.90
N ILE A 477 18.94 -24.98 -10.19
CA ILE A 477 19.46 -24.76 -8.83
C ILE A 477 18.37 -24.41 -7.82
N LYS A 478 17.15 -24.85 -8.07
CA LYS A 478 15.99 -24.50 -7.24
C LYS A 478 16.17 -24.88 -5.77
N GLN A 479 16.79 -26.02 -5.49
CA GLN A 479 16.97 -26.48 -4.11
C GLN A 479 18.00 -25.66 -3.34
N GLU A 480 19.08 -25.29 -4.01
CA GLU A 480 20.12 -24.42 -3.47
C GLU A 480 19.55 -23.02 -3.13
N VAL A 481 18.72 -22.48 -4.02
CA VAL A 481 18.05 -21.18 -3.83
C VAL A 481 17.04 -21.24 -2.67
N LEU A 482 16.24 -22.31 -2.58
CA LEU A 482 15.26 -22.49 -1.50
C LEU A 482 15.90 -22.77 -0.14
N ALA A 483 17.18 -23.17 -0.10
CA ALA A 483 17.93 -23.30 1.12
C ALA A 483 18.35 -21.96 1.75
N LEU A 484 18.34 -20.88 0.95
CA LEU A 484 18.69 -19.54 1.41
C LEU A 484 17.51 -18.84 2.12
N ARG A 485 17.85 -17.87 2.94
CA ARG A 485 16.92 -17.04 3.70
C ARG A 485 17.13 -15.56 3.35
N SER A 486 16.08 -14.78 3.44
CA SER A 486 16.21 -13.33 3.38
C SER A 486 17.18 -12.85 4.46
N GLY A 487 18.15 -12.04 4.09
CA GLY A 487 19.25 -11.58 4.94
C GLY A 487 20.55 -12.39 4.83
N ASP A 488 20.53 -13.56 4.19
CA ASP A 488 21.76 -14.35 4.01
C ASP A 488 22.80 -13.58 3.18
N PRO A 489 24.05 -13.54 3.63
CA PRO A 489 25.14 -12.89 2.88
C PRO A 489 25.49 -13.68 1.61
N LEU A 490 25.91 -12.95 0.58
CA LEU A 490 26.42 -13.49 -0.66
C LEU A 490 27.78 -12.87 -1.00
N ILE A 491 28.63 -13.63 -1.66
CA ILE A 491 29.88 -13.15 -2.25
C ILE A 491 29.60 -12.85 -3.74
N TYR A 492 30.06 -11.68 -4.20
CA TYR A 492 29.98 -11.33 -5.62
C TYR A 492 31.35 -11.50 -6.27
N GLU A 493 31.44 -12.36 -7.27
CA GLU A 493 32.65 -12.62 -8.06
C GLU A 493 32.29 -12.86 -9.54
N ASP A 494 32.95 -12.19 -10.46
CA ASP A 494 32.83 -12.39 -11.91
C ASP A 494 31.39 -12.48 -12.43
N SER A 495 30.52 -11.59 -11.98
CA SER A 495 29.09 -11.54 -12.31
C SER A 495 28.23 -12.62 -11.65
N TYR A 496 28.79 -13.45 -10.78
CA TYR A 496 28.06 -14.46 -10.02
C TYR A 496 27.91 -14.07 -8.55
N PHE A 497 26.82 -14.56 -7.96
CA PHE A 497 26.61 -14.50 -6.50
C PHE A 497 26.80 -15.90 -5.94
N LEU A 498 27.67 -16.00 -4.96
CA LEU A 498 28.09 -17.28 -4.36
C LEU A 498 27.67 -17.34 -2.91
N VAL A 499 27.31 -18.53 -2.45
CA VAL A 499 27.09 -18.83 -1.03
C VAL A 499 28.44 -18.90 -0.31
N PRO A 500 28.67 -18.10 0.75
CA PRO A 500 29.99 -18.05 1.41
C PRO A 500 30.51 -19.41 1.92
N SER A 501 29.64 -20.26 2.44
CA SER A 501 30.02 -21.55 3.04
C SER A 501 30.39 -22.64 2.02
N THR A 502 29.78 -22.60 0.83
CA THR A 502 29.92 -23.67 -0.17
C THR A 502 30.62 -23.21 -1.45
N HIS A 503 30.79 -21.91 -1.61
CA HIS A 503 31.30 -21.27 -2.85
C HIS A 503 30.50 -21.62 -4.11
N ARG A 504 29.25 -22.09 -3.93
CA ARG A 504 28.36 -22.40 -5.04
C ARG A 504 27.67 -21.14 -5.56
N ALA A 505 27.61 -20.99 -6.87
CA ALA A 505 26.88 -19.92 -7.51
C ALA A 505 25.37 -20.16 -7.40
N VAL A 506 24.64 -19.14 -6.92
CA VAL A 506 23.18 -19.16 -6.72
C VAL A 506 22.45 -18.09 -7.52
N ALA A 507 23.16 -17.16 -8.13
CA ALA A 507 22.63 -16.20 -9.10
C ALA A 507 23.74 -15.69 -10.01
N LYS A 508 23.33 -15.12 -11.13
CA LYS A 508 24.20 -14.46 -12.10
C LYS A 508 23.56 -13.16 -12.55
N LEU A 509 24.34 -12.09 -12.68
CA LEU A 509 23.86 -10.83 -13.24
C LEU A 509 23.45 -10.95 -14.70
N SER A 510 22.38 -10.27 -15.10
CA SER A 510 22.04 -10.06 -16.50
C SER A 510 23.10 -9.19 -17.20
N THR A 511 23.20 -9.32 -18.52
CA THR A 511 24.16 -8.51 -19.30
C THR A 511 23.96 -7.02 -19.09
N ASN A 512 22.70 -6.55 -19.11
CA ASN A 512 22.38 -5.13 -18.89
C ASN A 512 22.85 -4.65 -17.51
N MET A 513 22.68 -5.47 -16.47
CA MET A 513 23.09 -5.10 -15.12
C MET A 513 24.63 -5.11 -14.96
N GLN A 514 25.32 -5.99 -15.69
CA GLN A 514 26.78 -5.97 -15.74
C GLN A 514 27.29 -4.66 -16.35
N ASP A 515 26.69 -4.17 -17.43
CA ASP A 515 27.02 -2.88 -18.06
C ASP A 515 26.74 -1.71 -17.12
N GLU A 516 25.62 -1.77 -16.41
CA GLU A 516 25.28 -0.76 -15.39
C GLU A 516 26.33 -0.74 -14.25
N LEU A 517 26.71 -1.91 -13.75
CA LEU A 517 27.73 -2.03 -12.71
C LEU A 517 29.10 -1.49 -13.17
N GLN A 518 29.47 -1.69 -14.44
CA GLN A 518 30.68 -1.07 -15.00
C GLN A 518 30.59 0.46 -14.99
N ASN A 519 29.41 1.04 -15.23
CA ASN A 519 29.23 2.49 -15.14
C ASN A 519 29.38 3.00 -13.70
N TRP A 520 28.95 2.23 -12.70
CA TRP A 520 29.20 2.53 -11.31
C TRP A 520 30.69 2.45 -10.96
N THR A 521 31.39 1.43 -11.48
CA THR A 521 32.85 1.29 -11.30
C THR A 521 33.60 2.48 -11.89
N LYS A 522 33.21 2.97 -13.07
CA LYS A 522 33.78 4.19 -13.65
C LYS A 522 33.57 5.45 -12.80
N LYS A 523 32.53 5.48 -11.95
CA LYS A 523 32.27 6.54 -10.98
C LYS A 523 33.02 6.34 -9.65
N GLY A 524 33.87 5.30 -9.55
CA GLY A 524 34.66 5.00 -8.35
C GLY A 524 33.99 4.07 -7.35
N TYR A 525 32.83 3.50 -7.66
CA TYR A 525 32.15 2.57 -6.77
C TYR A 525 32.53 1.11 -7.07
N ASN A 526 32.76 0.34 -6.01
CA ASN A 526 33.01 -1.09 -6.11
C ASN A 526 32.03 -1.87 -5.26
N VAL A 527 31.73 -3.09 -5.64
CA VAL A 527 30.88 -3.99 -4.86
C VAL A 527 31.57 -4.31 -3.55
N HIS A 528 30.95 -3.98 -2.46
CA HIS A 528 31.41 -4.22 -1.11
C HIS A 528 30.78 -5.49 -0.52
N SER A 529 29.48 -5.65 -0.65
CA SER A 529 28.74 -6.79 -0.13
C SER A 529 27.46 -7.04 -0.93
N ALA A 530 26.94 -8.23 -0.81
CA ALA A 530 25.62 -8.58 -1.32
C ALA A 530 24.87 -9.45 -0.32
N SER A 531 23.55 -9.39 -0.33
CA SER A 531 22.70 -10.24 0.50
C SER A 531 21.38 -10.58 -0.19
N VAL A 532 20.79 -11.68 0.23
CA VAL A 532 19.47 -12.09 -0.23
C VAL A 532 18.42 -11.15 0.36
N ARG A 533 17.68 -10.43 -0.48
CA ARG A 533 16.55 -9.62 -0.05
C ARG A 533 15.28 -10.46 0.05
N PHE A 534 14.95 -11.20 -1.03
CA PHE A 534 13.81 -12.11 -1.07
C PHE A 534 14.15 -13.39 -1.83
N VAL A 535 13.56 -14.49 -1.40
CA VAL A 535 13.48 -15.74 -2.18
C VAL A 535 12.05 -15.86 -2.69
N VAL A 536 11.86 -15.86 -4.01
CA VAL A 536 10.53 -15.82 -4.62
C VAL A 536 10.33 -16.94 -5.64
N ALA A 537 9.09 -17.43 -5.70
CA ALA A 537 8.66 -18.31 -6.79
C ALA A 537 8.41 -17.47 -8.04
N TRP A 538 8.89 -17.93 -9.17
CA TRP A 538 8.77 -17.25 -10.46
C TRP A 538 8.49 -18.24 -11.60
N LYS A 539 7.66 -17.78 -12.52
CA LYS A 539 7.31 -18.50 -13.74
C LYS A 539 7.19 -17.51 -14.90
N PRO A 540 7.67 -17.82 -16.11
CA PRO A 540 7.42 -16.99 -17.27
C PRO A 540 5.91 -16.79 -17.52
N LYS A 541 5.50 -15.61 -17.97
CA LYS A 541 4.08 -15.31 -18.24
C LYS A 541 3.46 -16.23 -19.30
N ASP A 542 4.26 -16.64 -20.27
CA ASP A 542 3.83 -17.49 -21.39
C ASP A 542 4.14 -18.98 -21.16
N ALA A 543 4.58 -19.36 -19.95
CA ALA A 543 4.90 -20.74 -19.63
C ALA A 543 3.65 -21.61 -19.59
N PRO A 544 3.71 -22.88 -20.05
CA PRO A 544 2.64 -23.85 -19.89
C PRO A 544 2.16 -23.95 -18.44
N LYS A 545 0.86 -24.24 -18.24
CA LYS A 545 0.30 -24.36 -16.87
C LYS A 545 1.03 -25.40 -16.02
N ASP A 546 1.51 -26.45 -16.63
CA ASP A 546 2.18 -27.58 -15.97
C ASP A 546 3.68 -27.34 -15.72
N GLU A 547 4.25 -26.26 -16.24
CA GLU A 547 5.66 -25.94 -16.00
C GLU A 547 5.86 -25.58 -14.52
N PRO A 548 6.81 -26.24 -13.82
CA PRO A 548 7.05 -25.95 -12.40
C PRO A 548 7.64 -24.56 -12.20
N GLU A 549 7.19 -23.87 -11.17
CA GLU A 549 7.78 -22.60 -10.76
C GLU A 549 9.27 -22.78 -10.40
N SER A 550 10.10 -21.86 -10.87
CA SER A 550 11.49 -21.69 -10.43
C SER A 550 11.53 -20.92 -9.10
N ALA A 551 12.64 -21.01 -8.40
CA ALA A 551 12.95 -20.11 -7.28
C ALA A 551 14.01 -19.12 -7.73
N VAL A 552 13.75 -17.82 -7.48
CA VAL A 552 14.61 -16.71 -7.91
C VAL A 552 15.00 -15.89 -6.71
N LEU A 553 16.23 -15.38 -6.69
CA LEU A 553 16.73 -14.47 -5.68
C LEU A 553 16.54 -13.02 -6.14
N LEU A 554 15.95 -12.21 -5.27
CA LEU A 554 16.05 -10.75 -5.32
C LEU A 554 17.16 -10.35 -4.35
N ILE A 555 18.14 -9.59 -4.84
CA ILE A 555 19.42 -9.38 -4.14
C ILE A 555 19.61 -7.89 -3.87
N ASP A 556 20.09 -7.56 -2.69
CA ASP A 556 20.63 -6.24 -2.37
C ASP A 556 22.15 -6.27 -2.54
N MET A 557 22.66 -5.38 -3.39
CA MET A 557 24.08 -5.22 -3.67
C MET A 557 24.55 -3.86 -3.13
N THR A 558 25.45 -3.87 -2.19
CA THR A 558 26.04 -2.65 -1.62
C THR A 558 27.30 -2.27 -2.38
N LEU A 559 27.31 -1.06 -2.91
CA LEU A 559 28.45 -0.44 -3.56
C LEU A 559 29.04 0.62 -2.62
N VAL A 560 30.37 0.66 -2.55
CA VAL A 560 31.10 1.66 -1.77
C VAL A 560 32.12 2.37 -2.65
N GLN A 561 32.20 3.69 -2.50
CA GLN A 561 33.20 4.49 -3.17
C GLN A 561 34.53 4.30 -2.43
N LEU A 562 35.53 3.76 -3.12
CA LEU A 562 36.88 3.68 -2.59
C LEU A 562 37.55 5.04 -2.72
N ASN A 563 37.97 5.62 -1.62
CA ASN A 563 38.81 6.84 -1.55
C ASN A 563 40.21 6.59 -2.10
#